data_6060cc8d017a62f694a98887a1e8bcf3
#
_entry.id   6060cc8d017a62f694a98887a1e8bcf3
#
_cell.length_a   1.000
_cell.length_b   1.000
_cell.length_c   1.000
_cell.angle_alpha   90.00
_cell.angle_beta   90.00
_cell.angle_gamma   90.00
#
_symmetry.space_group_name_H-M   'P 1'
#
loop_
_entity.id
_entity.type
_entity.pdbx_description
1 polymer ?
#
loop_
_entity_poly.entity_id
_entity_poly.type
_entity_poly.pdbx_seq_one_letter_code
_entity_poly.pdbx_strand_id
1 'polypeptide(L)'
;MTSTTMRSTARAVARKDIAQELRSKVVVVQILPFVFVVLLLFGFALDPDAGLLRAASPGLFWVTLLLVLLLAVQRTYAAETADGAFDAMRLAGLPPAGVFLGKFAALVVELVAVELVMVVGVLVLYDPTGPSVGAPPFHWTLARLGLLLATLATATPGLAAIGTLQGALSAGTRARDTLLPLLVLPVVVPALIGATRAMQAALGLNGRSTSEGWPWIGLLVVFSLAVVAAGIVAFGPLMEQDG
;
A
#
# COMPACT_ATOMS: atom_id res chain seq x y z
N MET A 1 -21.00 5.61 31.23
CA MET A 1 -20.62 5.46 29.82
C MET A 1 -19.15 5.85 29.72
N THR A 2 -18.25 4.87 29.53
CA THR A 2 -16.80 5.15 29.35
C THR A 2 -16.63 5.89 28.03
N SER A 3 -16.09 7.12 28.08
CA SER A 3 -15.75 7.86 26.86
C SER A 3 -14.76 7.05 26.02
N THR A 4 -15.22 6.52 24.89
CA THR A 4 -14.35 5.83 23.94
C THR A 4 -13.34 6.84 23.39
N THR A 5 -12.08 6.69 23.76
CA THR A 5 -11.01 7.55 23.26
C THR A 5 -10.64 7.16 21.82
N MET A 6 -10.16 8.11 21.02
CA MET A 6 -9.67 7.88 19.65
C MET A 6 -8.72 6.66 19.58
N ARG A 7 -7.83 6.51 20.57
CA ARG A 7 -6.86 5.38 20.61
C ARG A 7 -7.52 4.03 20.88
N SER A 8 -8.50 3.97 21.78
CA SER A 8 -9.22 2.71 22.08
C SER A 8 -10.04 2.27 20.88
N THR A 9 -10.70 3.21 20.17
CA THR A 9 -11.45 2.94 18.95
C THR A 9 -10.52 2.45 17.83
N ALA A 10 -9.40 3.15 17.58
CA ALA A 10 -8.44 2.74 16.56
C ALA A 10 -7.94 1.31 16.80
N ARG A 11 -7.58 0.99 18.04
CA ARG A 11 -7.11 -0.35 18.41
C ARG A 11 -8.19 -1.42 18.25
N ALA A 12 -9.43 -1.12 18.62
CA ALA A 12 -10.54 -2.05 18.50
C ALA A 12 -10.87 -2.34 17.03
N VAL A 13 -10.97 -1.30 16.19
CA VAL A 13 -11.20 -1.43 14.75
C VAL A 13 -10.07 -2.19 14.06
N ALA A 14 -8.81 -1.80 14.29
CA ALA A 14 -7.67 -2.49 13.71
C ALA A 14 -7.64 -3.99 14.08
N ARG A 15 -7.87 -4.31 15.36
CA ARG A 15 -7.91 -5.70 15.82
C ARG A 15 -9.05 -6.49 15.18
N LYS A 16 -10.23 -5.88 15.02
CA LYS A 16 -11.37 -6.49 14.35
C LYS A 16 -11.03 -6.81 12.90
N ASP A 17 -10.52 -5.83 12.14
CA ASP A 17 -10.24 -5.97 10.71
C ASP A 17 -9.10 -6.97 10.46
N ILE A 18 -8.00 -6.91 11.23
CA ILE A 18 -6.92 -7.89 11.16
C ILE A 18 -7.42 -9.31 11.51
N ALA A 19 -8.24 -9.45 12.55
CA ALA A 19 -8.78 -10.76 12.94
C ALA A 19 -9.72 -11.32 11.86
N GLN A 20 -10.50 -10.47 11.21
CA GLN A 20 -11.37 -10.85 10.09
C GLN A 20 -10.54 -11.33 8.90
N GLU A 21 -9.46 -10.61 8.55
CA GLU A 21 -8.54 -10.98 7.47
C GLU A 21 -7.85 -12.33 7.73
N LEU A 22 -7.34 -12.53 8.94
CA LEU A 22 -6.72 -13.80 9.32
C LEU A 22 -7.68 -14.99 9.28
N ARG A 23 -8.97 -14.77 9.62
CA ARG A 23 -10.00 -15.82 9.58
C ARG A 23 -10.45 -16.13 8.16
N SER A 24 -10.61 -15.12 7.32
CA SER A 24 -11.05 -15.28 5.94
C SER A 24 -9.98 -15.91 5.03
N LYS A 25 -8.71 -15.85 5.44
CA LYS A 25 -7.53 -16.32 4.68
C LYS A 25 -7.43 -15.73 3.26
N VAL A 26 -8.05 -14.60 3.01
CA VAL A 26 -8.18 -14.03 1.66
C VAL A 26 -6.83 -13.57 1.13
N VAL A 27 -5.95 -13.05 1.97
CA VAL A 27 -4.57 -12.75 1.54
C VAL A 27 -3.93 -13.99 0.92
N VAL A 28 -4.04 -15.15 1.56
CA VAL A 28 -3.42 -16.40 1.10
C VAL A 28 -4.14 -17.00 -0.11
N VAL A 29 -5.47 -16.94 -0.14
CA VAL A 29 -6.27 -17.66 -1.15
C VAL A 29 -6.52 -16.83 -2.40
N GLN A 30 -6.55 -15.51 -2.29
CA GLN A 30 -6.89 -14.62 -3.40
C GLN A 30 -5.76 -13.65 -3.75
N ILE A 31 -5.19 -12.93 -2.78
CA ILE A 31 -4.21 -11.88 -3.05
C ILE A 31 -2.86 -12.48 -3.47
N LEU A 32 -2.33 -13.45 -2.75
CA LEU A 32 -1.05 -14.05 -3.09
C LEU A 32 -1.05 -14.77 -4.45
N PRO A 33 -2.07 -15.58 -4.84
CA PRO A 33 -2.15 -16.11 -6.19
C PRO A 33 -2.23 -15.03 -7.26
N PHE A 34 -3.00 -13.94 -7.02
CA PHE A 34 -3.05 -12.80 -7.93
C PHE A 34 -1.66 -12.16 -8.10
N VAL A 35 -0.97 -11.87 -7.02
CA VAL A 35 0.41 -11.33 -7.04
C VAL A 35 1.34 -12.25 -7.81
N PHE A 36 1.27 -13.56 -7.56
CA PHE A 36 2.10 -14.54 -8.24
C PHE A 36 1.86 -14.57 -9.75
N VAL A 37 0.58 -14.54 -10.18
CA VAL A 37 0.22 -14.47 -11.60
C VAL A 37 0.75 -13.19 -12.24
N VAL A 38 0.62 -12.03 -11.56
CA VAL A 38 1.14 -10.75 -12.08
C VAL A 38 2.66 -10.78 -12.20
N LEU A 39 3.37 -11.30 -11.20
CA LEU A 39 4.83 -11.44 -11.24
C LEU A 39 5.28 -12.37 -12.38
N LEU A 40 4.61 -13.51 -12.57
CA LEU A 40 4.91 -14.41 -13.69
C LEU A 40 4.63 -13.75 -15.04
N LEU A 41 3.48 -13.08 -15.17
CA LEU A 41 3.11 -12.42 -16.42
C LEU A 41 4.18 -11.40 -16.86
N PHE A 42 4.61 -10.53 -15.96
CA PHE A 42 5.66 -9.56 -16.27
C PHE A 42 7.03 -10.24 -16.48
N GLY A 43 7.34 -11.29 -15.71
CA GLY A 43 8.56 -12.07 -15.87
C GLY A 43 8.67 -12.67 -17.27
N PHE A 44 7.59 -13.26 -17.80
CA PHE A 44 7.57 -13.82 -19.15
C PHE A 44 7.46 -12.77 -20.27
N ALA A 45 6.76 -11.64 -19.99
CA ALA A 45 6.55 -10.61 -21.01
C ALA A 45 7.80 -9.74 -21.29
N LEU A 46 8.69 -9.58 -20.32
CA LEU A 46 9.79 -8.62 -20.40
C LEU A 46 11.17 -9.26 -20.59
N ASP A 47 11.28 -10.51 -20.89
CA ASP A 47 12.53 -11.25 -21.15
C ASP A 47 13.71 -10.85 -20.22
N PRO A 48 14.05 -11.67 -19.22
CA PRO A 48 15.09 -11.32 -18.23
C PRO A 48 16.49 -11.10 -18.85
N ASP A 49 16.79 -11.68 -20.01
CA ASP A 49 18.09 -11.54 -20.67
C ASP A 49 18.28 -10.15 -21.30
N ALA A 50 17.21 -9.45 -21.65
CA ALA A 50 17.28 -8.09 -22.19
C ALA A 50 17.67 -7.01 -21.14
N GLY A 51 17.73 -7.35 -19.84
CA GLY A 51 17.98 -6.40 -18.76
C GLY A 51 16.76 -5.47 -18.47
N LEU A 52 15.75 -5.50 -19.33
CA LEU A 52 14.56 -4.66 -19.20
C LEU A 52 13.76 -5.02 -17.95
N LEU A 53 13.56 -6.31 -17.68
CA LEU A 53 12.84 -6.78 -16.50
C LEU A 53 13.50 -6.30 -15.20
N ARG A 54 14.84 -6.38 -15.14
CA ARG A 54 15.62 -5.90 -13.98
C ARG A 54 15.42 -4.40 -13.77
N ALA A 55 15.57 -3.62 -14.82
CA ALA A 55 15.42 -2.16 -14.76
C ALA A 55 14.00 -1.73 -14.40
N ALA A 56 12.97 -2.48 -14.84
CA ALA A 56 11.57 -2.21 -14.58
C ALA A 56 11.08 -2.75 -13.22
N SER A 57 11.79 -3.70 -12.61
CA SER A 57 11.33 -4.41 -11.40
C SER A 57 10.82 -3.53 -10.25
N PRO A 58 11.43 -2.36 -9.91
CA PRO A 58 10.88 -1.49 -8.88
C PRO A 58 9.54 -0.87 -9.25
N GLY A 59 9.37 -0.46 -10.53
CA GLY A 59 8.10 0.06 -11.02
C GLY A 59 7.01 -1.01 -11.01
N LEU A 60 7.32 -2.21 -11.46
CA LEU A 60 6.41 -3.35 -11.47
C LEU A 60 5.98 -3.75 -10.03
N PHE A 61 6.92 -3.71 -9.07
CA PHE A 61 6.63 -3.93 -7.66
C PHE A 61 5.56 -2.95 -7.15
N TRP A 62 5.77 -1.65 -7.34
CA TRP A 62 4.85 -0.63 -6.84
C TRP A 62 3.51 -0.61 -7.57
N VAL A 63 3.47 -0.89 -8.87
CA VAL A 63 2.23 -1.05 -9.63
C VAL A 63 1.45 -2.28 -9.15
N THR A 64 2.12 -3.40 -8.91
CA THR A 64 1.48 -4.60 -8.36
C THR A 64 0.91 -4.33 -6.97
N LEU A 65 1.65 -3.64 -6.10
CA LEU A 65 1.18 -3.27 -4.78
C LEU A 65 -0.04 -2.32 -4.84
N LEU A 66 -0.05 -1.39 -5.80
CA LEU A 66 -1.23 -0.54 -6.04
C LEU A 66 -2.46 -1.35 -6.45
N LEU A 67 -2.30 -2.35 -7.32
CA LEU A 67 -3.41 -3.24 -7.71
C LEU A 67 -3.91 -4.06 -6.51
N VAL A 68 -3.01 -4.55 -5.67
CA VAL A 68 -3.34 -5.22 -4.41
C VAL A 68 -4.11 -4.29 -3.48
N LEU A 69 -3.65 -3.05 -3.31
CA LEU A 69 -4.32 -2.03 -2.50
C LEU A 69 -5.77 -1.82 -2.97
N LEU A 70 -5.98 -1.64 -4.28
CA LEU A 70 -7.31 -1.44 -4.84
C LEU A 70 -8.22 -2.64 -4.59
N LEU A 71 -7.69 -3.85 -4.76
CA LEU A 71 -8.43 -5.09 -4.50
C LEU A 71 -8.80 -5.24 -3.01
N ALA A 72 -7.86 -4.98 -2.11
CA ALA A 72 -8.04 -5.07 -0.66
C ALA A 72 -9.11 -4.05 -0.18
N VAL A 73 -9.01 -2.80 -0.63
CA VAL A 73 -9.94 -1.73 -0.27
C VAL A 73 -11.36 -2.06 -0.77
N GLN A 74 -11.52 -2.39 -2.05
CA GLN A 74 -12.84 -2.71 -2.62
C GLN A 74 -13.52 -3.84 -1.83
N ARG A 75 -12.78 -4.89 -1.52
CA ARG A 75 -13.30 -6.04 -0.77
C ARG A 75 -13.72 -5.67 0.66
N THR A 76 -12.84 -4.98 1.39
CA THR A 76 -13.09 -4.63 2.80
C THR A 76 -14.33 -3.76 2.93
N TYR A 77 -14.45 -2.74 2.10
CA TYR A 77 -15.58 -1.82 2.17
C TYR A 77 -16.87 -2.39 1.59
N ALA A 78 -16.80 -3.26 0.58
CA ALA A 78 -17.98 -3.98 0.07
C ALA A 78 -18.59 -4.89 1.14
N ALA A 79 -17.77 -5.62 1.90
CA ALA A 79 -18.23 -6.46 3.01
C ALA A 79 -18.89 -5.62 4.13
N GLU A 80 -18.28 -4.50 4.50
CA GLU A 80 -18.81 -3.61 5.54
C GLU A 80 -20.13 -2.94 5.16
N THR A 81 -20.27 -2.57 3.88
CA THR A 81 -21.53 -2.01 3.37
C THR A 81 -22.63 -3.07 3.39
N ALA A 82 -22.34 -4.32 3.00
CA ALA A 82 -23.30 -5.42 3.03
C ALA A 82 -23.75 -5.76 4.45
N ASP A 83 -22.86 -5.67 5.44
CA ASP A 83 -23.14 -5.99 6.84
C ASP A 83 -23.71 -4.80 7.64
N GLY A 84 -23.85 -3.60 7.04
CA GLY A 84 -24.28 -2.38 7.74
C GLY A 84 -23.31 -1.93 8.84
N ALA A 85 -22.05 -2.36 8.78
CA ALA A 85 -21.08 -2.11 9.83
C ALA A 85 -20.72 -0.62 9.95
N PHE A 86 -20.77 0.13 8.85
CA PHE A 86 -20.55 1.58 8.84
C PHE A 86 -21.62 2.31 9.64
N ASP A 87 -22.91 1.97 9.42
CA ASP A 87 -24.03 2.55 10.14
C ASP A 87 -24.00 2.18 11.62
N ALA A 88 -23.63 0.95 11.94
CA ALA A 88 -23.47 0.51 13.32
C ALA A 88 -22.36 1.30 14.05
N MET A 89 -21.24 1.57 13.41
CA MET A 89 -20.15 2.37 13.98
C MET A 89 -20.57 3.83 14.20
N ARG A 90 -21.36 4.38 13.29
CA ARG A 90 -21.92 5.74 13.38
C ARG A 90 -22.93 5.84 14.53
N LEU A 91 -23.90 4.92 14.62
CA LEU A 91 -24.89 4.86 15.69
C LEU A 91 -24.26 4.65 17.07
N ALA A 92 -23.14 3.93 17.14
CA ALA A 92 -22.36 3.76 18.36
C ALA A 92 -21.57 5.02 18.79
N GLY A 93 -21.61 6.11 18.02
CA GLY A 93 -20.92 7.37 18.32
C GLY A 93 -19.40 7.22 18.40
N LEU A 94 -18.81 6.33 17.59
CA LEU A 94 -17.37 6.14 17.59
C LEU A 94 -16.66 7.37 16.98
N PRO A 95 -15.53 7.81 17.58
CA PRO A 95 -14.77 8.95 17.03
C PRO A 95 -14.25 8.61 15.62
N PRO A 96 -14.61 9.40 14.57
CA PRO A 96 -14.28 9.10 13.17
C PRO A 96 -12.78 8.96 12.91
N ALA A 97 -11.97 9.83 13.52
CA ALA A 97 -10.52 9.74 13.45
C ALA A 97 -9.97 8.41 14.01
N GLY A 98 -10.64 7.85 15.04
CA GLY A 98 -10.29 6.54 15.59
C GLY A 98 -10.64 5.41 14.62
N VAL A 99 -11.76 5.50 13.94
CA VAL A 99 -12.17 4.51 12.90
C VAL A 99 -11.19 4.56 11.74
N PHE A 100 -10.87 5.77 11.22
CA PHE A 100 -9.86 5.94 10.17
C PHE A 100 -8.53 5.30 10.53
N LEU A 101 -7.96 5.65 11.70
CA LEU A 101 -6.68 5.13 12.13
C LEU A 101 -6.69 3.61 12.32
N GLY A 102 -7.81 3.04 12.76
CA GLY A 102 -7.97 1.60 12.89
C GLY A 102 -7.92 0.88 11.55
N LYS A 103 -8.70 1.35 10.58
CA LYS A 103 -8.72 0.81 9.21
C LYS A 103 -7.39 1.00 8.49
N PHE A 104 -6.84 2.20 8.59
CA PHE A 104 -5.51 2.50 8.08
C PHE A 104 -4.45 1.54 8.62
N ALA A 105 -4.41 1.30 9.93
CA ALA A 105 -3.46 0.39 10.55
C ALA A 105 -3.65 -1.06 10.08
N ALA A 106 -4.89 -1.52 9.94
CA ALA A 106 -5.17 -2.86 9.42
C ALA A 106 -4.69 -3.02 7.97
N LEU A 107 -4.97 -2.02 7.12
CA LEU A 107 -4.52 -2.01 5.73
C LEU A 107 -3.00 -1.94 5.59
N VAL A 108 -2.31 -1.17 6.45
CA VAL A 108 -0.83 -1.17 6.50
C VAL A 108 -0.30 -2.56 6.81
N VAL A 109 -0.87 -3.26 7.80
CA VAL A 109 -0.45 -4.62 8.16
C VAL A 109 -0.66 -5.59 6.99
N GLU A 110 -1.79 -5.50 6.30
CA GLU A 110 -2.09 -6.33 5.12
C GLU A 110 -1.10 -6.07 3.99
N LEU A 111 -0.86 -4.81 3.64
CA LEU A 111 0.10 -4.44 2.58
C LEU A 111 1.52 -4.86 2.92
N VAL A 112 1.98 -4.65 4.16
CA VAL A 112 3.32 -5.08 4.60
C VAL A 112 3.47 -6.60 4.48
N ALA A 113 2.44 -7.38 4.83
CA ALA A 113 2.48 -8.83 4.67
C ALA A 113 2.64 -9.24 3.19
N VAL A 114 1.93 -8.57 2.28
CA VAL A 114 2.05 -8.81 0.83
C VAL A 114 3.40 -8.31 0.30
N GLU A 115 3.87 -7.15 0.74
CA GLU A 115 5.20 -6.61 0.36
C GLU A 115 6.34 -7.55 0.68
N LEU A 116 6.32 -8.18 1.85
CA LEU A 116 7.35 -9.15 2.24
C LEU A 116 7.41 -10.33 1.26
N VAL A 117 6.25 -10.83 0.84
CA VAL A 117 6.19 -11.89 -0.18
C VAL A 117 6.63 -11.38 -1.55
N MET A 118 6.20 -10.16 -1.93
CA MET A 118 6.57 -9.55 -3.20
C MET A 118 8.07 -9.26 -3.30
N VAL A 119 8.71 -8.80 -2.22
CA VAL A 119 10.18 -8.59 -2.21
C VAL A 119 10.89 -9.88 -2.54
N VAL A 120 10.51 -10.99 -1.90
CA VAL A 120 11.09 -12.31 -2.20
C VAL A 120 10.78 -12.72 -3.64
N GLY A 121 9.53 -12.56 -4.08
CA GLY A 121 9.11 -12.89 -5.45
C GLY A 121 9.90 -12.12 -6.51
N VAL A 122 10.07 -10.81 -6.33
CA VAL A 122 10.85 -9.97 -7.27
C VAL A 122 12.34 -10.32 -7.25
N LEU A 123 12.92 -10.57 -6.08
CA LEU A 123 14.34 -10.97 -6.00
C LEU A 123 14.59 -12.32 -6.68
N VAL A 124 13.68 -13.27 -6.58
CA VAL A 124 13.82 -14.62 -7.15
C VAL A 124 13.47 -14.66 -8.64
N LEU A 125 12.34 -14.02 -9.04
CA LEU A 125 11.82 -14.12 -10.41
C LEU A 125 12.46 -13.10 -11.36
N TYR A 126 12.77 -11.89 -10.89
CA TYR A 126 13.28 -10.80 -11.74
C TYR A 126 14.78 -10.62 -11.60
N ASP A 127 15.39 -11.20 -10.58
CA ASP A 127 16.83 -11.12 -10.29
C ASP A 127 17.41 -9.70 -10.50
N PRO A 128 16.86 -8.66 -9.87
CA PRO A 128 17.24 -7.27 -10.08
C PRO A 128 18.70 -7.01 -9.66
N THR A 129 19.26 -7.89 -8.85
CA THR A 129 20.62 -7.82 -8.30
C THR A 129 21.62 -8.72 -9.02
N GLY A 130 21.17 -9.44 -10.04
CA GLY A 130 21.99 -10.35 -10.81
C GLY A 130 23.10 -9.68 -11.62
N PRO A 131 24.06 -10.45 -12.15
CA PRO A 131 25.18 -9.94 -12.88
C PRO A 131 24.74 -9.18 -14.12
N SER A 132 25.31 -7.99 -14.37
CA SER A 132 25.06 -7.18 -15.56
C SER A 132 26.38 -6.92 -16.27
N VAL A 133 26.37 -6.93 -17.60
CA VAL A 133 27.57 -6.69 -18.40
C VAL A 133 28.11 -5.29 -18.12
N GLY A 134 29.37 -5.20 -17.69
CA GLY A 134 30.05 -3.91 -17.43
C GLY A 134 29.71 -3.26 -16.08
N ALA A 135 28.85 -3.85 -15.26
CA ALA A 135 28.58 -3.35 -13.91
C ALA A 135 29.36 -4.13 -12.84
N PRO A 136 29.76 -3.47 -11.73
CA PRO A 136 30.36 -4.18 -10.61
C PRO A 136 29.36 -5.15 -9.98
N PRO A 137 29.83 -6.25 -9.37
CA PRO A 137 28.95 -7.22 -8.72
C PRO A 137 28.14 -6.54 -7.61
N PHE A 138 26.86 -6.90 -7.54
CA PHE A 138 25.98 -6.37 -6.51
C PHE A 138 26.31 -7.00 -5.15
N HIS A 139 26.42 -6.17 -4.13
CA HIS A 139 26.59 -6.59 -2.75
C HIS A 139 25.56 -5.92 -1.85
N TRP A 140 24.89 -6.70 -1.01
CA TRP A 140 24.04 -6.16 0.03
C TRP A 140 24.90 -5.43 1.08
N THR A 141 24.63 -4.15 1.26
CA THR A 141 25.21 -3.32 2.32
C THR A 141 24.11 -2.86 3.28
N LEU A 142 24.48 -2.53 4.51
CA LEU A 142 23.53 -1.97 5.48
C LEU A 142 22.84 -0.70 4.92
N ALA A 143 23.56 0.12 4.16
CA ALA A 143 22.99 1.32 3.53
C ALA A 143 21.91 0.97 2.50
N ARG A 144 22.12 -0.05 1.66
CA ARG A 144 21.15 -0.52 0.66
C ARG A 144 19.92 -1.14 1.31
N LEU A 145 20.13 -2.03 2.29
CA LEU A 145 19.06 -2.64 3.06
C LEU A 145 18.26 -1.58 3.82
N GLY A 146 18.94 -0.65 4.49
CA GLY A 146 18.31 0.46 5.20
C GLY A 146 17.47 1.34 4.28
N LEU A 147 17.96 1.65 3.08
CA LEU A 147 17.21 2.43 2.10
C LEU A 147 15.99 1.65 1.58
N LEU A 148 16.11 0.34 1.31
CA LEU A 148 15.00 -0.50 0.89
C LEU A 148 13.90 -0.54 1.96
N LEU A 149 14.27 -0.83 3.22
CA LEU A 149 13.32 -0.85 4.33
C LEU A 149 12.69 0.52 4.58
N ALA A 150 13.47 1.61 4.49
CA ALA A 150 12.95 2.96 4.60
C ALA A 150 11.95 3.27 3.48
N THR A 151 12.20 2.80 2.25
CA THR A 151 11.27 2.97 1.13
C THR A 151 9.94 2.29 1.40
N LEU A 152 9.95 1.02 1.81
CA LEU A 152 8.75 0.28 2.16
C LEU A 152 8.01 0.95 3.34
N ALA A 153 8.73 1.25 4.42
CA ALA A 153 8.16 1.84 5.62
C ALA A 153 7.56 3.25 5.43
N THR A 154 8.01 4.00 4.41
CA THR A 154 7.51 5.36 4.17
C THR A 154 6.47 5.44 3.06
N ALA A 155 6.54 4.60 2.03
CA ALA A 155 5.57 4.59 0.93
C ALA A 155 4.26 3.90 1.31
N THR A 156 4.33 2.75 1.99
CA THR A 156 3.15 1.94 2.33
C THR A 156 2.12 2.67 3.18
N PRO A 157 2.49 3.44 4.23
CA PRO A 157 1.50 4.23 4.97
C PRO A 157 0.79 5.28 4.10
N GLY A 158 1.49 5.93 3.18
CA GLY A 158 0.86 6.87 2.25
C GLY A 158 -0.18 6.20 1.35
N LEU A 159 0.15 5.05 0.78
CA LEU A 159 -0.76 4.25 -0.04
C LEU A 159 -1.96 3.74 0.77
N ALA A 160 -1.72 3.21 1.97
CA ALA A 160 -2.78 2.73 2.86
C ALA A 160 -3.74 3.84 3.29
N ALA A 161 -3.22 5.06 3.58
CA ALA A 161 -4.06 6.19 3.94
C ALA A 161 -4.98 6.61 2.79
N ILE A 162 -4.45 6.68 1.55
CA ILE A 162 -5.26 6.95 0.36
C ILE A 162 -6.30 5.86 0.15
N GLY A 163 -5.91 4.59 0.25
CA GLY A 163 -6.83 3.46 0.11
C GLY A 163 -7.97 3.51 1.14
N THR A 164 -7.65 3.82 2.39
CA THR A 164 -8.66 3.96 3.46
C THR A 164 -9.63 5.12 3.18
N LEU A 165 -9.14 6.27 2.72
CA LEU A 165 -9.99 7.39 2.31
C LEU A 165 -10.86 7.04 1.12
N GLN A 166 -10.28 6.41 0.10
CA GLN A 166 -11.01 5.96 -1.10
C GLN A 166 -12.13 4.98 -0.74
N GLY A 167 -11.83 4.02 0.11
CA GLY A 167 -12.81 3.04 0.56
C GLY A 167 -13.99 3.72 1.27
N ALA A 168 -13.72 4.67 2.16
CA ALA A 168 -14.78 5.42 2.85
C ALA A 168 -15.63 6.26 1.88
N LEU A 169 -15.00 6.88 0.88
CA LEU A 169 -15.73 7.64 -0.15
C LEU A 169 -16.59 6.76 -1.05
N SER A 170 -16.19 5.51 -1.27
CA SER A 170 -16.94 4.57 -2.13
C SER A 170 -18.10 3.88 -1.39
N ALA A 171 -18.09 3.85 -0.07
CA ALA A 171 -19.11 3.16 0.72
C ALA A 171 -20.54 3.72 0.57
N GLY A 172 -20.71 4.97 0.10
CA GLY A 172 -21.99 5.68 0.12
C GLY A 172 -22.74 5.82 -1.21
N THR A 173 -22.13 5.58 -2.40
CA THR A 173 -22.85 5.90 -3.67
C THR A 173 -22.40 5.07 -4.88
N ARG A 174 -23.35 4.39 -5.54
CA ARG A 174 -23.12 3.59 -6.77
C ARG A 174 -22.54 4.37 -7.96
N ALA A 175 -22.79 5.66 -8.07
CA ALA A 175 -22.29 6.49 -9.18
C ALA A 175 -20.83 6.96 -8.99
N ARG A 176 -20.32 6.99 -7.75
CA ARG A 176 -18.96 7.38 -7.44
C ARG A 176 -17.94 6.25 -7.63
N ASP A 177 -18.38 4.99 -7.60
CA ASP A 177 -17.50 3.81 -7.67
C ASP A 177 -16.63 3.77 -8.94
N THR A 178 -17.07 4.38 -10.02
CA THR A 178 -16.31 4.41 -11.29
C THR A 178 -15.35 5.59 -11.39
N LEU A 179 -15.68 6.74 -10.79
CA LEU A 179 -14.88 7.97 -10.92
C LEU A 179 -13.83 8.14 -9.82
N LEU A 180 -14.09 7.64 -8.61
CA LEU A 180 -13.17 7.80 -7.49
C LEU A 180 -11.81 7.12 -7.68
N PRO A 181 -11.71 5.88 -8.21
CA PRO A 181 -10.41 5.30 -8.53
C PRO A 181 -9.60 6.16 -9.49
N LEU A 182 -10.27 6.78 -10.47
CA LEU A 182 -9.62 7.64 -11.46
C LEU A 182 -9.05 8.94 -10.85
N LEU A 183 -9.74 9.50 -9.85
CA LEU A 183 -9.28 10.72 -9.16
C LEU A 183 -8.13 10.44 -8.19
N VAL A 184 -8.04 9.23 -7.64
CA VAL A 184 -6.97 8.82 -6.73
C VAL A 184 -5.66 8.60 -7.46
N LEU A 185 -5.69 8.08 -8.70
CA LEU A 185 -4.49 7.80 -9.47
C LEU A 185 -3.53 9.00 -9.57
N PRO A 186 -3.95 10.23 -9.92
CA PRO A 186 -3.04 11.38 -9.96
C PRO A 186 -2.38 11.69 -8.61
N VAL A 187 -3.08 11.46 -7.51
CA VAL A 187 -2.55 11.71 -6.16
C VAL A 187 -1.50 10.67 -5.76
N VAL A 188 -1.68 9.42 -6.19
CA VAL A 188 -0.75 8.31 -5.88
C VAL A 188 0.51 8.36 -6.73
N VAL A 189 0.45 8.87 -7.97
CA VAL A 189 1.57 8.86 -8.93
C VAL A 189 2.86 9.46 -8.35
N PRO A 190 2.89 10.63 -7.69
CA PRO A 190 4.12 11.17 -7.10
C PRO A 190 4.75 10.22 -6.07
N ALA A 191 3.93 9.55 -5.26
CA ALA A 191 4.42 8.56 -4.29
C ALA A 191 5.01 7.33 -4.98
N LEU A 192 4.34 6.81 -6.02
CA LEU A 192 4.84 5.66 -6.79
C LEU A 192 6.15 5.98 -7.50
N ILE A 193 6.29 7.19 -8.06
CA ILE A 193 7.55 7.64 -8.67
C ILE A 193 8.65 7.72 -7.60
N GLY A 194 8.38 8.35 -6.46
CA GLY A 194 9.33 8.45 -5.36
C GLY A 194 9.77 7.09 -4.84
N ALA A 195 8.83 6.19 -4.60
CA ALA A 195 9.09 4.84 -4.14
C ALA A 195 9.88 4.00 -5.15
N THR A 196 9.54 4.11 -6.45
CA THR A 196 10.29 3.47 -7.53
C THR A 196 11.74 3.98 -7.58
N ARG A 197 11.95 5.29 -7.49
CA ARG A 197 13.29 5.91 -7.53
C ARG A 197 14.15 5.53 -6.31
N ALA A 198 13.56 5.54 -5.11
CA ALA A 198 14.24 5.11 -3.90
C ALA A 198 14.62 3.61 -3.97
N MET A 199 13.71 2.76 -4.45
CA MET A 199 13.97 1.34 -4.61
C MET A 199 15.03 1.05 -5.70
N GLN A 200 15.04 1.80 -6.82
CA GLN A 200 16.11 1.72 -7.83
C GLN A 200 17.49 2.03 -7.22
N ALA A 201 17.58 3.06 -6.37
CA ALA A 201 18.82 3.42 -5.69
C ALA A 201 19.25 2.36 -4.65
N ALA A 202 18.29 1.76 -3.93
CA ALA A 202 18.54 0.67 -2.99
C ALA A 202 19.12 -0.57 -3.69
N LEU A 203 18.57 -0.91 -4.86
CA LEU A 203 18.99 -2.05 -5.68
C LEU A 203 20.18 -1.72 -6.59
N GLY A 204 20.67 -0.46 -6.64
CA GLY A 204 21.80 -0.04 -7.47
C GLY A 204 21.51 -0.09 -8.97
N LEU A 205 20.23 -0.08 -9.36
CA LEU A 205 19.83 -0.16 -10.77
C LEU A 205 20.15 1.13 -11.52
N ASN A 206 20.48 1.00 -12.79
CA ASN A 206 20.85 2.12 -13.67
C ASN A 206 22.02 2.97 -13.13
N GLY A 207 22.97 2.34 -12.42
CA GLY A 207 24.15 3.01 -11.86
C GLY A 207 23.86 3.96 -10.68
N ARG A 208 22.64 3.89 -10.09
CA ARG A 208 22.24 4.77 -8.99
C ARG A 208 22.94 4.41 -7.69
N SER A 209 23.38 5.44 -6.99
CA SER A 209 23.92 5.33 -5.63
C SER A 209 22.83 5.39 -4.57
N THR A 210 23.10 4.85 -3.38
CA THR A 210 22.17 4.92 -2.24
C THR A 210 21.90 6.36 -1.80
N SER A 211 22.86 7.27 -1.98
CA SER A 211 22.69 8.70 -1.65
C SER A 211 21.59 9.37 -2.47
N GLU A 212 21.37 8.93 -3.70
CA GLU A 212 20.30 9.45 -4.58
C GLU A 212 18.90 8.99 -4.15
N GLY A 213 18.80 7.95 -3.33
CA GLY A 213 17.53 7.44 -2.83
C GLY A 213 16.96 8.25 -1.66
N TRP A 214 17.80 8.80 -0.79
CA TRP A 214 17.37 9.47 0.43
C TRP A 214 16.47 10.71 0.23
N PRO A 215 16.69 11.57 -0.77
CA PRO A 215 15.76 12.67 -1.06
C PRO A 215 14.33 12.18 -1.34
N TRP A 216 14.18 11.02 -1.99
CA TRP A 216 12.88 10.41 -2.26
C TRP A 216 12.20 9.89 -0.98
N ILE A 217 12.98 9.40 -0.01
CA ILE A 217 12.44 9.05 1.31
C ILE A 217 11.84 10.28 1.99
N GLY A 218 12.54 11.43 1.95
CA GLY A 218 12.01 12.69 2.47
C GLY A 218 10.66 13.07 1.85
N LEU A 219 10.55 12.96 0.52
CA LEU A 219 9.29 13.19 -0.22
C LEU A 219 8.20 12.23 0.25
N LEU A 220 8.51 10.92 0.36
CA LEU A 220 7.55 9.90 0.79
C LEU A 220 7.06 10.12 2.23
N VAL A 221 7.94 10.53 3.13
CA VAL A 221 7.57 10.87 4.52
C VAL A 221 6.59 12.04 4.54
N VAL A 222 6.92 13.14 3.84
CA VAL A 222 6.05 14.32 3.79
C VAL A 222 4.69 13.96 3.17
N PHE A 223 4.70 13.22 2.06
CA PHE A 223 3.49 12.75 1.40
C PHE A 223 2.63 11.90 2.34
N SER A 224 3.22 10.88 2.97
CA SER A 224 2.49 9.97 3.86
C SER A 224 1.90 10.70 5.07
N LEU A 225 2.67 11.60 5.69
CA LEU A 225 2.18 12.41 6.81
C LEU A 225 1.03 13.33 6.38
N ALA A 226 1.15 13.97 5.22
CA ALA A 226 0.11 14.85 4.69
C ALA A 226 -1.20 14.09 4.42
N VAL A 227 -1.11 12.90 3.80
CA VAL A 227 -2.30 12.09 3.49
C VAL A 227 -2.93 11.52 4.77
N VAL A 228 -2.14 11.04 5.72
CA VAL A 228 -2.65 10.56 7.01
C VAL A 228 -3.33 11.70 7.77
N ALA A 229 -2.73 12.91 7.81
CA ALA A 229 -3.35 14.08 8.45
C ALA A 229 -4.66 14.46 7.75
N ALA A 230 -4.67 14.50 6.43
CA ALA A 230 -5.90 14.73 5.65
C ALA A 230 -6.97 13.69 5.95
N GLY A 231 -6.59 12.41 6.06
CA GLY A 231 -7.49 11.32 6.41
C GLY A 231 -8.14 11.48 7.79
N ILE A 232 -7.37 11.86 8.79
CA ILE A 232 -7.87 12.12 10.15
C ILE A 232 -8.93 13.23 10.15
N VAL A 233 -8.73 14.28 9.36
CA VAL A 233 -9.64 15.43 9.28
C VAL A 233 -10.86 15.13 8.42
N ALA A 234 -10.66 14.50 7.26
CA ALA A 234 -11.71 14.28 6.26
C ALA A 234 -12.68 13.16 6.63
N PHE A 235 -12.29 12.21 7.50
CA PHE A 235 -13.10 11.04 7.79
C PHE A 235 -14.39 11.36 8.56
N GLY A 236 -14.40 12.43 9.38
CA GLY A 236 -15.59 12.90 10.09
C GLY A 236 -16.74 13.27 9.15
N PRO A 237 -16.56 14.27 8.28
CA PRO A 237 -17.57 14.63 7.28
C PRO A 237 -18.02 13.48 6.38
N LEU A 238 -17.12 12.53 6.07
CA LEU A 238 -17.47 11.36 5.25
C LEU A 238 -18.43 10.40 5.96
N MET A 239 -18.26 10.22 7.28
CA MET A 239 -19.19 9.40 8.07
C MET A 239 -20.57 10.06 8.26
N GLU A 240 -20.69 11.40 8.07
CA GLU A 240 -21.93 12.15 8.26
C GLU A 240 -22.79 12.25 6.98
N GLN A 241 -22.20 12.08 5.79
CA GLN A 241 -22.85 12.33 4.50
C GLN A 241 -23.82 11.23 4.02
N ASP A 242 -23.83 10.06 4.64
CA ASP A 242 -24.67 8.91 4.25
C ASP A 242 -25.99 8.85 5.03
N GLY A 243 -26.55 10.00 5.47
CA GLY A 243 -27.80 10.14 6.21
C GLY A 243 -28.90 10.86 5.45
#